data_c479396760c0550a0ec02594b16b953d
#
_entry.id   c479396760c0550a0ec02594b16b953d
#
_cell.length_a   1.000
_cell.length_b   1.000
_cell.length_c   1.000
_cell.angle_alpha   90.00
_cell.angle_beta   90.00
_cell.angle_gamma   90.00
#
_symmetry.space_group_name_H-M   'P 1'
#
loop_
_entity.id
_entity.type
_entity.pdbx_description
1 polymer ?
#
loop_
_entity_poly.entity_id
_entity_poly.type
_entity_poly.pdbx_seq_one_letter_code
_entity_poly.pdbx_strand_id
1 'polypeptide(L)'
;CPDCGRPVVDAEEEAYFFRLSRYADRILALYDEHPEFLTPQSRVNEMRAFINQGLEDLCVSRTSFSWGVPVEFDPKHVVYVWIDALSNYITALGYGNEKYHDFDHYWPADVHFVGKEIVRFHAIIWPAMLMALDLPLPKQVYGHGWLLLDGGKMSKSKGNVVDPVFLCQRYGVDAIRFFLLRAFPFGSDGVFSNEALISTINADLAND
;
A
#
# COMPACT_ATOMS: atom_id res chain seq x y z
N CYS A 1 0.77 23.67 13.92
CA CYS A 1 0.47 22.76 12.80
C CYS A 1 0.73 23.48 11.48
N PRO A 2 1.63 22.97 10.61
CA PRO A 2 1.95 23.63 9.33
C PRO A 2 0.78 23.68 8.37
N ASP A 3 -0.15 22.71 8.46
CA ASP A 3 -1.27 22.60 7.51
C ASP A 3 -2.46 23.50 7.86
N CYS A 4 -2.76 23.69 9.14
CA CYS A 4 -3.97 24.40 9.56
C CYS A 4 -3.72 25.62 10.46
N GLY A 5 -2.45 25.91 10.80
CA GLY A 5 -2.04 27.05 11.61
C GLY A 5 -2.47 27.02 13.09
N ARG A 6 -3.17 25.96 13.55
CA ARG A 6 -3.61 25.84 14.94
C ARG A 6 -2.43 25.55 15.87
N PRO A 7 -2.45 26.01 17.12
CA PRO A 7 -1.48 25.62 18.13
C PRO A 7 -1.42 24.08 18.26
N VAL A 8 -0.22 23.55 18.44
CA VAL A 8 0.00 22.16 18.82
C VAL A 8 0.39 22.10 20.29
N VAL A 9 0.04 20.99 20.94
CA VAL A 9 0.40 20.70 22.33
C VAL A 9 1.07 19.36 22.37
N ASP A 10 1.96 19.17 23.31
CA ASP A 10 2.54 17.86 23.60
C ASP A 10 1.44 16.95 24.13
N ALA A 11 1.39 15.73 23.64
CA ALA A 11 0.47 14.69 24.07
C ALA A 11 1.24 13.40 24.28
N GLU A 12 0.95 12.73 25.39
CA GLU A 12 1.47 11.40 25.69
C GLU A 12 0.36 10.39 25.54
N GLU A 13 0.68 9.22 24.97
CA GLU A 13 -0.25 8.13 24.78
C GLU A 13 0.47 6.82 25.13
N GLU A 14 -0.17 6.02 25.99
CA GLU A 14 0.30 4.65 26.25
C GLU A 14 0.01 3.78 25.02
N ALA A 15 0.98 3.01 24.57
CA ALA A 15 0.84 2.17 23.39
C ALA A 15 1.70 0.91 23.46
N TYR A 16 1.25 -0.14 22.78
CA TYR A 16 2.06 -1.32 22.50
C TYR A 16 2.91 -1.10 21.25
N PHE A 17 4.13 -1.65 21.25
CA PHE A 17 5.06 -1.54 20.15
C PHE A 17 5.45 -2.92 19.62
N PHE A 18 5.38 -3.09 18.31
CA PHE A 18 5.96 -4.22 17.60
C PHE A 18 7.44 -3.91 17.35
N ARG A 19 8.32 -4.81 17.75
CA ARG A 19 9.78 -4.64 17.62
C ARG A 19 10.25 -4.78 16.17
N LEU A 20 9.80 -3.87 15.33
CA LEU A 20 10.14 -3.84 13.90
C LEU A 20 11.64 -3.75 13.66
N SER A 21 12.37 -3.05 14.52
CA SER A 21 13.83 -2.90 14.47
C SER A 21 14.57 -4.25 14.41
N ARG A 22 14.02 -5.31 15.03
CA ARG A 22 14.61 -6.65 15.02
C ARG A 22 14.55 -7.37 13.67
N TYR A 23 13.76 -6.87 12.74
CA TYR A 23 13.55 -7.50 11.43
C TYR A 23 14.36 -6.84 10.32
N ALA A 24 15.10 -5.76 10.59
CA ALA A 24 15.85 -4.99 9.61
C ALA A 24 16.78 -5.89 8.76
N ASP A 25 17.64 -6.66 9.41
CA ASP A 25 18.60 -7.53 8.72
C ASP A 25 17.91 -8.65 7.93
N ARG A 26 16.81 -9.22 8.48
CA ARG A 26 16.04 -10.26 7.80
C ARG A 26 15.35 -9.72 6.53
N ILE A 27 14.87 -8.48 6.57
CA ILE A 27 14.24 -7.84 5.40
C ILE A 27 15.30 -7.48 4.35
N LEU A 28 16.47 -7.01 4.77
CA LEU A 28 17.58 -6.76 3.83
C LEU A 28 18.05 -8.06 3.18
N ALA A 29 18.18 -9.15 3.94
CA ALA A 29 18.50 -10.47 3.41
C ALA A 29 17.43 -10.98 2.42
N LEU A 30 16.14 -10.77 2.73
CA LEU A 30 15.05 -11.09 1.80
C LEU A 30 15.23 -10.39 0.45
N TYR A 31 15.62 -9.11 0.42
CA TYR A 31 15.85 -8.38 -0.84
C TYR A 31 17.11 -8.82 -1.57
N ASP A 32 18.10 -9.42 -0.88
CA ASP A 32 19.31 -9.95 -1.49
C ASP A 32 19.09 -11.35 -2.07
N GLU A 33 18.38 -12.19 -1.33
CA GLU A 33 18.12 -13.59 -1.69
C GLU A 33 16.98 -13.71 -2.72
N HIS A 34 16.03 -12.76 -2.70
CA HIS A 34 14.85 -12.72 -3.56
C HIS A 34 14.70 -11.35 -4.23
N PRO A 35 15.54 -11.05 -5.24
CA PRO A 35 15.51 -9.76 -5.94
C PRO A 35 14.19 -9.46 -6.65
N GLU A 36 13.39 -10.52 -6.94
CA GLU A 36 12.04 -10.40 -7.49
C GLU A 36 10.99 -9.96 -6.48
N PHE A 37 11.28 -10.06 -5.15
CA PHE A 37 10.32 -9.79 -4.09
C PHE A 37 9.76 -8.36 -4.14
N LEU A 38 10.58 -7.37 -4.47
CA LEU A 38 10.15 -5.98 -4.53
C LEU A 38 10.50 -5.36 -5.88
N THR A 39 9.49 -4.85 -6.57
CA THR A 39 9.63 -4.18 -7.88
C THR A 39 8.83 -2.86 -7.92
N PRO A 40 9.24 -1.90 -8.76
CA PRO A 40 10.49 -1.83 -9.54
C PRO A 40 11.73 -1.55 -8.69
N GLN A 41 12.91 -1.61 -9.28
CA GLN A 41 14.20 -1.42 -8.59
C GLN A 41 14.29 -0.11 -7.81
N SER A 42 13.64 0.95 -8.28
CA SER A 42 13.58 2.22 -7.57
C SER A 42 12.96 2.08 -6.18
N ARG A 43 11.99 1.17 -6.01
CA ARG A 43 11.35 0.90 -4.71
C ARG A 43 12.29 0.10 -3.80
N VAL A 44 13.06 -0.83 -4.35
CA VAL A 44 14.10 -1.55 -3.59
C VAL A 44 15.11 -0.56 -3.01
N ASN A 45 15.61 0.34 -3.84
CA ASN A 45 16.59 1.34 -3.43
C ASN A 45 16.04 2.26 -2.32
N GLU A 46 14.77 2.69 -2.46
CA GLU A 46 14.07 3.50 -1.46
C GLU A 46 13.92 2.77 -0.12
N MET A 47 13.46 1.49 -0.16
CA MET A 47 13.26 0.71 1.05
C MET A 47 14.59 0.37 1.75
N ARG A 48 15.64 0.03 1.00
CA ARG A 48 16.99 -0.17 1.55
C ARG A 48 17.51 1.11 2.21
N ALA A 49 17.38 2.24 1.56
CA ALA A 49 17.79 3.53 2.14
C ALA A 49 17.05 3.83 3.44
N PHE A 50 15.75 3.53 3.49
CA PHE A 50 14.93 3.72 4.68
C PHE A 50 15.37 2.77 5.82
N ILE A 51 15.57 1.48 5.53
CA ILE A 51 16.00 0.50 6.55
C ILE A 51 17.39 0.85 7.10
N ASN A 52 18.31 1.29 6.25
CA ASN A 52 19.67 1.65 6.63
C ASN A 52 19.78 2.92 7.48
N GLN A 53 18.73 3.74 7.54
CA GLN A 53 18.63 4.86 8.49
C GLN A 53 18.34 4.40 9.92
N GLY A 54 18.00 3.13 10.10
CA GLY A 54 17.55 2.51 11.34
C GLY A 54 16.02 2.40 11.40
N LEU A 55 15.53 1.18 11.57
CA LEU A 55 14.10 0.96 11.80
C LEU A 55 13.78 1.22 13.27
N GLU A 56 12.80 2.06 13.52
CA GLU A 56 12.19 2.24 14.83
C GLU A 56 11.09 1.19 15.06
N ASP A 57 10.84 0.88 16.33
CA ASP A 57 9.74 0.01 16.71
C ASP A 57 8.40 0.67 16.38
N LEU A 58 7.46 -0.13 15.87
CA LEU A 58 6.19 0.35 15.35
C LEU A 58 5.12 0.35 16.45
N CYS A 59 4.53 1.52 16.70
CA CYS A 59 3.33 1.63 17.52
C CYS A 59 2.17 0.85 16.87
N VAL A 60 1.56 -0.08 17.64
CA VAL A 60 0.53 -1.01 17.11
C VAL A 60 -0.81 -0.90 17.84
N SER A 61 -0.93 0.01 18.80
CA SER A 61 -2.18 0.26 19.49
C SER A 61 -2.42 1.74 19.79
N ARG A 62 -3.65 2.10 20.13
CA ARG A 62 -4.08 3.44 20.50
C ARG A 62 -5.00 3.40 21.71
N THR A 63 -4.96 4.45 22.54
CA THR A 63 -5.87 4.67 23.67
C THR A 63 -6.66 5.98 23.56
N SER A 64 -6.29 6.85 22.63
CA SER A 64 -6.91 8.18 22.45
C SER A 64 -8.35 8.15 21.93
N PHE A 65 -8.83 6.99 21.47
CA PHE A 65 -10.21 6.74 21.04
C PHE A 65 -10.59 5.27 21.26
N SER A 66 -11.89 4.99 21.30
CA SER A 66 -12.43 3.65 21.57
C SER A 66 -12.99 2.93 20.33
N TRP A 67 -13.11 3.63 19.19
CA TRP A 67 -13.57 3.02 17.95
C TRP A 67 -12.46 2.22 17.29
N GLY A 68 -12.67 0.93 17.09
CA GLY A 68 -11.70 0.03 16.46
C GLY A 68 -11.77 -1.39 17.00
N VAL A 69 -10.84 -2.23 16.59
CA VAL A 69 -10.70 -3.58 17.10
C VAL A 69 -10.02 -3.52 18.48
N PRO A 70 -10.67 -3.95 19.58
CA PRO A 70 -10.06 -3.92 20.90
C PRO A 70 -8.91 -4.93 20.98
N VAL A 71 -7.87 -4.57 21.74
CA VAL A 71 -6.79 -5.51 22.09
C VAL A 71 -7.33 -6.46 23.15
N GLU A 72 -7.36 -7.77 22.85
CA GLU A 72 -8.03 -8.78 23.68
C GLU A 72 -7.51 -8.82 25.14
N PHE A 73 -6.19 -8.74 25.32
CA PHE A 73 -5.55 -8.79 26.63
C PHE A 73 -5.51 -7.43 27.36
N ASP A 74 -5.85 -6.33 26.67
CA ASP A 74 -5.95 -4.98 27.25
C ASP A 74 -6.99 -4.14 26.49
N PRO A 75 -8.30 -4.30 26.81
CA PRO A 75 -9.41 -3.70 26.03
C PRO A 75 -9.48 -2.17 26.07
N LYS A 76 -8.66 -1.48 26.87
CA LYS A 76 -8.52 -0.01 26.80
C LYS A 76 -7.79 0.44 25.53
N HIS A 77 -7.04 -0.47 24.90
CA HIS A 77 -6.35 -0.24 23.63
C HIS A 77 -7.19 -0.73 22.46
N VAL A 78 -7.11 -0.01 21.35
CA VAL A 78 -7.57 -0.49 20.03
C VAL A 78 -6.38 -0.72 19.11
N VAL A 79 -6.52 -1.70 18.22
CA VAL A 79 -5.46 -2.06 17.26
C VAL A 79 -5.23 -0.89 16.30
N TYR A 80 -3.96 -0.59 16.01
CA TYR A 80 -3.58 0.43 15.04
C TYR A 80 -3.97 0.01 13.62
N VAL A 81 -4.50 0.96 12.86
CA VAL A 81 -5.13 0.74 11.55
C VAL A 81 -4.29 -0.08 10.56
N TRP A 82 -2.97 0.07 10.54
CA TRP A 82 -2.14 -0.68 9.60
C TRP A 82 -1.92 -2.14 10.00
N ILE A 83 -2.03 -2.48 11.28
CA ILE A 83 -2.02 -3.88 11.71
C ILE A 83 -3.29 -4.57 11.23
N ASP A 84 -4.45 -3.96 11.43
CA ASP A 84 -5.74 -4.43 10.92
C ASP A 84 -5.73 -4.52 9.38
N ALA A 85 -5.34 -3.43 8.70
CA ALA A 85 -5.33 -3.37 7.25
C ALA A 85 -4.42 -4.42 6.58
N LEU A 86 -3.24 -4.71 7.14
CA LEU A 86 -2.33 -5.72 6.59
C LEU A 86 -2.78 -7.14 6.92
N SER A 87 -3.29 -7.37 8.12
CA SER A 87 -3.81 -8.69 8.53
C SER A 87 -4.98 -9.16 7.67
N ASN A 88 -5.73 -8.24 7.06
CA ASN A 88 -6.86 -8.58 6.20
C ASN A 88 -6.48 -9.52 5.04
N TYR A 89 -5.25 -9.48 4.52
CA TYR A 89 -4.80 -10.37 3.45
C TYR A 89 -4.85 -11.85 3.82
N ILE A 90 -4.68 -12.19 5.10
CA ILE A 90 -4.74 -13.57 5.59
C ILE A 90 -6.06 -13.88 6.30
N THR A 91 -6.62 -12.93 7.05
CA THR A 91 -7.86 -13.17 7.79
C THR A 91 -9.07 -13.32 6.88
N ALA A 92 -9.11 -12.61 5.74
CA ALA A 92 -10.14 -12.79 4.72
C ALA A 92 -10.11 -14.17 4.06
N LEU A 93 -8.97 -14.85 4.07
CA LEU A 93 -8.82 -16.22 3.58
C LEU A 93 -9.12 -17.29 4.64
N GLY A 94 -9.32 -16.89 5.90
CA GLY A 94 -9.65 -17.80 6.98
C GLY A 94 -8.54 -18.05 7.98
N TYR A 95 -7.38 -17.40 7.88
CA TYR A 95 -6.34 -17.53 8.89
C TYR A 95 -6.88 -17.09 10.27
N GLY A 96 -6.79 -18.01 11.25
CA GLY A 96 -7.25 -17.74 12.61
C GLY A 96 -8.79 -17.70 12.79
N ASN A 97 -9.60 -18.15 11.81
CA ASN A 97 -11.05 -18.26 11.93
C ASN A 97 -11.59 -19.51 11.24
N GLU A 98 -12.78 -19.95 11.66
CA GLU A 98 -13.43 -21.15 11.12
C GLU A 98 -14.46 -20.85 10.01
N LYS A 99 -14.63 -19.59 9.64
CA LYS A 99 -15.64 -19.17 8.66
C LYS A 99 -15.20 -19.39 7.22
N TYR A 100 -13.92 -19.20 6.96
CA TYR A 100 -13.31 -19.33 5.63
C TYR A 100 -12.18 -20.33 5.70
N HIS A 101 -11.96 -21.10 4.61
CA HIS A 101 -11.00 -22.21 4.56
C HIS A 101 -10.07 -22.10 3.33
N ASP A 102 -9.88 -20.89 2.83
CA ASP A 102 -9.19 -20.63 1.58
C ASP A 102 -7.69 -20.30 1.79
N PHE A 103 -7.24 -20.19 3.05
CA PHE A 103 -5.88 -19.76 3.39
C PHE A 103 -4.83 -20.68 2.76
N ASP A 104 -4.91 -21.98 2.97
CA ASP A 104 -3.94 -22.95 2.44
C ASP A 104 -3.93 -23.04 0.91
N HIS A 105 -5.01 -22.58 0.26
CA HIS A 105 -5.14 -22.59 -1.19
C HIS A 105 -4.58 -21.31 -1.85
N TYR A 106 -4.86 -20.15 -1.27
CA TYR A 106 -4.52 -18.85 -1.87
C TYR A 106 -3.31 -18.17 -1.26
N TRP A 107 -2.85 -18.61 -0.07
CA TRP A 107 -1.66 -18.05 0.54
C TRP A 107 -0.46 -18.97 0.31
N PRO A 108 0.75 -18.45 -0.02
CA PRO A 108 1.10 -17.03 -0.15
C PRO A 108 0.59 -16.39 -1.45
N ALA A 109 0.29 -15.09 -1.37
CA ALA A 109 -0.09 -14.31 -2.54
C ALA A 109 1.05 -14.28 -3.58
N ASP A 110 0.70 -14.39 -4.87
CA ASP A 110 1.68 -14.26 -5.95
C ASP A 110 2.20 -12.82 -6.06
N VAL A 111 1.31 -11.82 -5.99
CA VAL A 111 1.67 -10.41 -6.06
C VAL A 111 0.77 -9.57 -5.16
N HIS A 112 1.37 -8.72 -4.32
CA HIS A 112 0.72 -7.56 -3.75
C HIS A 112 0.94 -6.36 -4.67
N PHE A 113 -0.11 -5.95 -5.36
CA PHE A 113 -0.08 -4.83 -6.28
C PHE A 113 -0.57 -3.57 -5.58
N VAL A 114 0.34 -2.62 -5.32
CA VAL A 114 0.06 -1.48 -4.44
C VAL A 114 0.58 -0.16 -5.01
N GLY A 115 -0.06 0.95 -4.63
CA GLY A 115 0.46 2.28 -4.92
C GLY A 115 1.79 2.54 -4.19
N LYS A 116 2.67 3.29 -4.81
CA LYS A 116 4.02 3.56 -4.27
C LYS A 116 4.00 4.17 -2.86
N GLU A 117 2.93 4.87 -2.48
CA GLU A 117 2.78 5.50 -1.16
C GLU A 117 2.64 4.52 -0.01
N ILE A 118 2.19 3.29 -0.30
CA ILE A 118 2.01 2.24 0.70
C ILE A 118 3.00 1.08 0.56
N VAL A 119 4.00 1.21 -0.30
CA VAL A 119 5.05 0.19 -0.48
C VAL A 119 5.78 -0.11 0.82
N ARG A 120 6.06 0.90 1.65
CA ARG A 120 6.72 0.70 2.94
C ARG A 120 5.96 -0.29 3.85
N PHE A 121 4.64 -0.21 3.87
CA PHE A 121 3.81 -1.11 4.66
C PHE A 121 3.86 -2.54 4.13
N HIS A 122 3.92 -2.72 2.81
CA HIS A 122 3.88 -4.04 2.17
C HIS A 122 5.25 -4.68 1.99
N ALA A 123 6.31 -3.90 1.94
CA ALA A 123 7.66 -4.40 1.72
C ALA A 123 8.50 -4.48 3.01
N ILE A 124 8.13 -3.77 4.08
CA ILE A 124 8.84 -3.78 5.36
C ILE A 124 7.95 -4.31 6.49
N ILE A 125 6.82 -3.64 6.78
CA ILE A 125 6.01 -3.96 7.95
C ILE A 125 5.31 -5.31 7.77
N TRP A 126 4.67 -5.54 6.64
CA TRP A 126 3.96 -6.79 6.37
C TRP A 126 4.86 -8.03 6.38
N PRO A 127 6.01 -8.05 5.70
CA PRO A 127 6.96 -9.15 5.84
C PRO A 127 7.42 -9.38 7.27
N ALA A 128 7.69 -8.32 8.05
CA ALA A 128 8.08 -8.46 9.44
C ALA A 128 6.96 -9.08 10.31
N MET A 129 5.69 -8.70 10.07
CA MET A 129 4.54 -9.32 10.76
C MET A 129 4.42 -10.81 10.40
N LEU A 130 4.53 -11.16 9.13
CA LEU A 130 4.49 -12.56 8.68
C LEU A 130 5.65 -13.38 9.24
N MET A 131 6.87 -12.82 9.26
CA MET A 131 8.04 -13.43 9.89
C MET A 131 7.84 -13.65 11.40
N ALA A 132 7.11 -12.76 12.08
CA ALA A 132 6.78 -12.91 13.49
C ALA A 132 5.75 -13.99 13.75
N LEU A 133 4.91 -14.28 12.77
CA LEU A 133 3.89 -15.34 12.80
C LEU A 133 4.40 -16.68 12.25
N ASP A 134 5.66 -16.74 11.80
CA ASP A 134 6.23 -17.89 11.09
C ASP A 134 5.41 -18.32 9.86
N LEU A 135 4.83 -17.32 9.16
CA LEU A 135 4.03 -17.53 7.96
C LEU A 135 4.85 -17.28 6.68
N PRO A 136 4.50 -17.96 5.57
CA PRO A 136 5.09 -17.69 4.27
C PRO A 136 4.89 -16.23 3.85
N LEU A 137 5.91 -15.67 3.18
CA LEU A 137 5.84 -14.32 2.62
C LEU A 137 5.13 -14.34 1.25
N PRO A 138 4.50 -13.24 0.82
CA PRO A 138 4.06 -13.09 -0.56
C PRO A 138 5.26 -13.21 -1.49
N LYS A 139 5.05 -13.72 -2.72
CA LYS A 139 6.15 -13.91 -3.67
C LYS A 139 6.69 -12.58 -4.20
N GLN A 140 5.81 -11.58 -4.36
CA GLN A 140 6.18 -10.27 -4.88
C GLN A 140 5.33 -9.13 -4.31
N VAL A 141 5.97 -7.97 -4.13
CA VAL A 141 5.33 -6.67 -3.93
C VAL A 141 5.65 -5.77 -5.12
N TYR A 142 4.62 -5.29 -5.82
CA TYR A 142 4.77 -4.38 -6.94
C TYR A 142 4.23 -2.98 -6.60
N GLY A 143 5.14 -1.99 -6.56
CA GLY A 143 4.78 -0.61 -6.26
C GLY A 143 4.58 0.22 -7.54
N HIS A 144 3.32 0.44 -7.97
CA HIS A 144 3.02 1.27 -9.13
C HIS A 144 3.06 2.77 -8.82
N GLY A 145 3.25 3.59 -9.85
CA GLY A 145 3.25 5.05 -9.77
C GLY A 145 1.86 5.66 -9.56
N TRP A 146 1.82 6.95 -9.38
CA TRP A 146 0.57 7.70 -9.25
C TRP A 146 0.03 8.13 -10.62
N LEU A 147 -1.29 8.23 -10.71
CA LEU A 147 -1.96 8.99 -11.74
C LEU A 147 -2.15 10.42 -11.25
N LEU A 148 -1.49 11.35 -11.92
CA LEU A 148 -1.50 12.77 -11.59
C LEU A 148 -2.43 13.52 -12.55
N LEU A 149 -2.89 14.69 -12.15
CA LEU A 149 -3.45 15.72 -13.03
C LEU A 149 -2.46 16.85 -13.22
N ASP A 150 -2.69 17.71 -14.22
CA ASP A 150 -1.99 18.98 -14.33
C ASP A 150 -2.13 19.76 -13.02
N GLY A 151 -0.98 20.02 -12.36
CA GLY A 151 -0.94 20.62 -11.04
C GLY A 151 -0.74 19.63 -9.88
N GLY A 152 -0.56 18.33 -10.13
CA GLY A 152 -0.09 17.35 -9.16
C GLY A 152 -1.10 16.28 -8.73
N LYS A 153 -0.95 15.79 -7.51
CA LYS A 153 -1.73 14.67 -6.98
C LYS A 153 -3.23 14.99 -6.91
N MET A 154 -4.06 14.04 -7.36
CA MET A 154 -5.52 14.10 -7.18
C MET A 154 -5.88 14.13 -5.69
N SER A 155 -6.82 14.97 -5.32
CA SER A 155 -7.31 15.07 -3.95
C SER A 155 -8.80 15.41 -3.94
N LYS A 156 -9.59 14.63 -3.21
CA LYS A 156 -11.02 14.89 -3.01
C LYS A 156 -11.27 16.27 -2.38
N SER A 157 -10.41 16.67 -1.46
CA SER A 157 -10.51 17.99 -0.80
C SER A 157 -10.22 19.18 -1.72
N LYS A 158 -9.47 18.97 -2.81
CA LYS A 158 -9.16 19.97 -3.84
C LYS A 158 -10.17 19.96 -4.98
N GLY A 159 -11.05 18.97 -5.05
CA GLY A 159 -12.03 18.82 -6.13
C GLY A 159 -11.43 18.47 -7.49
N ASN A 160 -10.14 18.10 -7.54
CA ASN A 160 -9.41 17.74 -8.76
C ASN A 160 -9.35 16.23 -8.97
N VAL A 161 -10.47 15.53 -8.86
CA VAL A 161 -10.56 14.07 -9.04
C VAL A 161 -11.25 13.78 -10.36
N VAL A 162 -10.69 12.88 -11.14
CA VAL A 162 -11.33 12.32 -12.33
C VAL A 162 -12.15 11.11 -11.92
N ASP A 163 -13.44 11.13 -12.25
CA ASP A 163 -14.34 9.99 -11.99
C ASP A 163 -14.16 8.92 -13.09
N PRO A 164 -13.61 7.74 -12.76
CA PRO A 164 -13.41 6.68 -13.74
C PRO A 164 -14.73 6.12 -14.28
N VAL A 165 -15.80 6.14 -13.48
CA VAL A 165 -17.13 5.65 -13.93
C VAL A 165 -17.68 6.55 -15.03
N PHE A 166 -17.56 7.86 -14.86
CA PHE A 166 -17.96 8.82 -15.89
C PHE A 166 -17.16 8.63 -17.19
N LEU A 167 -15.84 8.43 -17.09
CA LEU A 167 -14.99 8.15 -18.25
C LEU A 167 -15.39 6.85 -18.96
N CYS A 168 -15.66 5.79 -18.19
CA CYS A 168 -16.10 4.50 -18.74
C CYS A 168 -17.45 4.60 -19.45
N GLN A 169 -18.40 5.38 -18.92
CA GLN A 169 -19.68 5.63 -19.57
C GLN A 169 -19.55 6.39 -20.89
N ARG A 170 -18.56 7.30 -20.97
CA ARG A 170 -18.35 8.15 -22.16
C ARG A 170 -17.54 7.48 -23.24
N TYR A 171 -16.49 6.74 -22.90
CA TYR A 171 -15.48 6.22 -23.83
C TYR A 171 -15.46 4.69 -23.90
N GLY A 172 -16.18 4.02 -23.02
CA GLY A 172 -16.14 2.56 -22.89
C GLY A 172 -15.06 2.10 -21.90
N VAL A 173 -15.33 0.98 -21.21
CA VAL A 173 -14.44 0.42 -20.17
C VAL A 173 -13.09 0.01 -20.77
N ASP A 174 -13.11 -0.64 -21.93
CA ASP A 174 -11.89 -1.17 -22.57
C ASP A 174 -10.95 -0.05 -23.01
N ALA A 175 -11.48 1.06 -23.54
CA ALA A 175 -10.67 2.23 -23.91
C ALA A 175 -9.98 2.85 -22.69
N ILE A 176 -10.66 2.97 -21.54
CA ILE A 176 -10.08 3.49 -20.31
C ILE A 176 -9.02 2.54 -19.76
N ARG A 177 -9.28 1.24 -19.72
CA ARG A 177 -8.32 0.22 -19.29
C ARG A 177 -7.08 0.21 -20.18
N PHE A 178 -7.26 0.26 -21.49
CA PHE A 178 -6.16 0.35 -22.44
C PHE A 178 -5.29 1.59 -22.19
N PHE A 179 -5.92 2.76 -22.10
CA PHE A 179 -5.20 4.00 -21.80
C PHE A 179 -4.34 3.91 -20.54
N LEU A 180 -4.92 3.42 -19.42
CA LEU A 180 -4.20 3.34 -18.16
C LEU A 180 -3.00 2.38 -18.19
N LEU A 181 -3.05 1.35 -19.02
CA LEU A 181 -1.96 0.39 -19.19
C LEU A 181 -0.94 0.80 -20.24
N ARG A 182 -1.33 1.63 -21.22
CA ARG A 182 -0.52 1.99 -22.38
C ARG A 182 0.19 3.33 -22.26
N ALA A 183 -0.47 4.31 -21.65
CA ALA A 183 -0.04 5.71 -21.71
C ALA A 183 1.17 6.03 -20.81
N PHE A 184 1.46 5.18 -19.81
CA PHE A 184 2.51 5.44 -18.83
C PHE A 184 3.44 4.24 -18.69
N PRO A 185 4.77 4.49 -18.52
CA PRO A 185 5.69 3.41 -18.15
C PRO A 185 5.26 2.77 -16.84
N PHE A 186 5.20 1.44 -16.79
CA PHE A 186 4.75 0.70 -15.63
C PHE A 186 5.69 0.96 -14.43
N GLY A 187 5.13 1.37 -13.28
CA GLY A 187 5.89 1.75 -12.08
C GLY A 187 6.27 3.24 -11.98
N SER A 188 6.11 4.01 -13.06
CA SER A 188 6.31 5.47 -13.08
C SER A 188 5.00 6.21 -12.83
N ASP A 189 5.12 7.48 -12.42
CA ASP A 189 3.96 8.37 -12.37
C ASP A 189 3.51 8.72 -13.79
N GLY A 190 2.20 8.85 -13.98
CA GLY A 190 1.60 9.30 -15.22
C GLY A 190 0.75 10.54 -15.01
N VAL A 191 0.71 11.42 -16.01
CA VAL A 191 -0.18 12.59 -16.00
C VAL A 191 -1.39 12.28 -16.87
N PHE A 192 -2.57 12.31 -16.26
CA PHE A 192 -3.81 12.20 -17.01
C PHE A 192 -4.21 13.55 -17.60
N SER A 193 -4.58 13.54 -18.87
CA SER A 193 -5.34 14.62 -19.49
C SER A 193 -6.39 14.05 -20.45
N ASN A 194 -7.45 14.80 -20.71
CA ASN A 194 -8.47 14.38 -21.69
C ASN A 194 -7.87 14.29 -23.09
N GLU A 195 -6.96 15.19 -23.43
CA GLU A 195 -6.26 15.22 -24.73
C GLU A 195 -5.42 13.95 -24.92
N ALA A 196 -4.67 13.53 -23.88
CA ALA A 196 -3.87 12.31 -23.93
C ALA A 196 -4.78 11.06 -24.08
N LEU A 197 -5.90 11.00 -23.36
CA LEU A 197 -6.87 9.92 -23.47
C LEU A 197 -7.44 9.83 -24.90
N ILE A 198 -7.94 10.93 -25.44
CA ILE A 198 -8.53 10.98 -26.79
C ILE A 198 -7.48 10.65 -27.85
N SER A 199 -6.26 11.19 -27.71
CA SER A 199 -5.16 10.89 -28.63
C SER A 199 -4.80 9.41 -28.64
N THR A 200 -4.70 8.78 -27.45
CA THR A 200 -4.39 7.34 -27.33
C THR A 200 -5.50 6.49 -27.96
N ILE A 201 -6.78 6.82 -27.73
CA ILE A 201 -7.89 6.11 -28.33
C ILE A 201 -7.82 6.20 -29.88
N ASN A 202 -7.61 7.41 -30.40
CA ASN A 202 -7.60 7.61 -31.84
C ASN A 202 -6.38 7.02 -32.53
N ALA A 203 -5.18 7.15 -31.91
CA ALA A 203 -3.95 6.67 -32.51
C ALA A 203 -3.76 5.15 -32.39
N ASP A 204 -4.07 4.60 -31.24
CA ASP A 204 -3.71 3.22 -30.92
C ASP A 204 -4.91 2.22 -31.05
N LEU A 205 -6.16 2.70 -31.01
CA LEU A 205 -7.34 1.83 -31.12
C LEU A 205 -8.15 2.04 -32.40
N ALA A 206 -8.14 3.23 -32.98
CA ALA A 206 -8.95 3.53 -34.17
C ALA A 206 -8.14 3.54 -35.47
N ASN A 207 -6.84 3.71 -35.41
CA ASN A 207 -5.95 3.82 -36.59
C ASN A 207 -4.89 2.70 -36.66
N ASP A 208 -5.27 1.49 -36.26
CA ASP A 208 -4.39 0.32 -36.36
C ASP A 208 -4.18 -0.12 -37.83
#